data_4bd3e5188debf88503eb177fd5ae8ee9
#
_entry.id   4bd3e5188debf88503eb177fd5ae8ee9
#
_cell.length_a   1.000
_cell.length_b   1.000
_cell.length_c   1.000
_cell.angle_alpha   90.00
_cell.angle_beta   90.00
_cell.angle_gamma   90.00
#
_symmetry.space_group_name_H-M   'P 1'
#
loop_
_entity.id
_entity.type
_entity.pdbx_description
1 polymer ?
#
loop_
_entity_poly.entity_id
_entity_poly.type
_entity_poly.pdbx_seq_one_letter_code
_entity_poly.pdbx_strand_id
1 'polypeptide(L)'
;MGLPGSGKGTQGKMMADEHGMHLISMGEIIRLYVTGDRRNRMLSGELLDDSEVIELLDRVLDTIPNKELCVLDGFPRTIHQAEWLVEKANRENFNISHVINLDASQETVKKRLRARGRSDDKEEVIEERFKEYIELTQPLLVWFREHNIDLLNIDAERSVYDVNNDVSTALHL
;
A
#
# COMPACT_ATOMS: atom_id res chain seq x y z
N MET A 1 3.35 -2.99 2.09
CA MET A 1 2.43 -4.15 2.05
C MET A 1 1.86 -4.39 3.46
N GLY A 2 0.90 -5.31 3.63
CA GLY A 2 0.29 -5.68 4.92
C GLY A 2 -1.23 -5.53 4.94
N LEU A 3 -1.89 -6.20 5.89
CA LEU A 3 -3.35 -6.19 6.08
C LEU A 3 -3.93 -4.77 6.15
N PRO A 4 -5.18 -4.55 5.74
CA PRO A 4 -5.90 -3.31 6.08
C PRO A 4 -5.83 -3.05 7.59
N GLY A 5 -5.39 -1.85 8.00
CA GLY A 5 -5.20 -1.54 9.43
C GLY A 5 -3.81 -1.83 10.00
N SER A 6 -2.87 -2.41 9.23
CA SER A 6 -1.50 -2.69 9.71
C SER A 6 -0.63 -1.45 9.97
N GLY A 7 -1.05 -0.25 9.53
CA GLY A 7 -0.31 1.00 9.75
C GLY A 7 0.38 1.56 8.52
N LYS A 8 0.19 1.00 7.32
CA LYS A 8 0.83 1.44 6.07
C LYS A 8 0.79 2.96 5.86
N GLY A 9 -0.41 3.53 5.88
CA GLY A 9 -0.55 4.98 5.67
C GLY A 9 0.10 5.83 6.76
N THR A 10 0.14 5.36 8.02
CA THR A 10 0.82 6.04 9.12
C THR A 10 2.33 6.02 8.89
N GLN A 11 2.89 4.86 8.62
CA GLN A 11 4.33 4.71 8.36
C GLN A 11 4.75 5.42 7.08
N GLY A 12 3.97 5.29 5.99
CA GLY A 12 4.23 6.00 4.75
C GLY A 12 4.24 7.52 4.92
N LYS A 13 3.34 8.06 5.75
CA LYS A 13 3.33 9.49 6.06
C LYS A 13 4.55 9.92 6.88
N MET A 14 4.90 9.16 7.91
CA MET A 14 6.09 9.45 8.72
C MET A 14 7.35 9.43 7.86
N MET A 15 7.53 8.41 7.01
CA MET A 15 8.64 8.33 6.07
C MET A 15 8.71 9.53 5.12
N ALA A 16 7.56 9.94 4.57
CA ALA A 16 7.48 11.10 3.70
C ALA A 16 7.87 12.39 4.43
N ASP A 17 7.33 12.61 5.64
CA ASP A 17 7.56 13.81 6.44
C ASP A 17 9.01 13.90 6.96
N GLU A 18 9.59 12.78 7.40
CA GLU A 18 10.93 12.73 8.01
C GLU A 18 12.07 12.76 6.98
N HIS A 19 11.85 12.18 5.80
CA HIS A 19 12.90 12.00 4.78
C HIS A 19 12.64 12.77 3.48
N GLY A 20 11.62 13.65 3.45
CA GLY A 20 11.32 14.47 2.27
C GLY A 20 10.87 13.66 1.05
N MET A 21 10.22 12.52 1.26
CA MET A 21 9.74 11.67 0.19
C MET A 21 8.32 12.04 -0.27
N HIS A 22 7.99 11.76 -1.51
CA HIS A 22 6.61 11.88 -1.99
C HIS A 22 5.77 10.69 -1.52
N LEU A 23 4.66 10.94 -0.81
CA LEU A 23 3.69 9.90 -0.47
C LEU A 23 2.59 9.82 -1.51
N ILE A 24 2.45 8.66 -2.14
CA ILE A 24 1.37 8.34 -3.06
C ILE A 24 0.48 7.28 -2.38
N SER A 25 -0.63 7.73 -1.78
CA SER A 25 -1.60 6.82 -1.17
C SER A 25 -2.76 6.56 -2.13
N MET A 26 -2.76 5.39 -2.77
CA MET A 26 -3.82 5.01 -3.73
C MET A 26 -5.20 4.98 -3.08
N GLY A 27 -5.28 4.55 -1.82
CA GLY A 27 -6.55 4.57 -1.09
C GLY A 27 -7.10 5.99 -0.89
N GLU A 28 -6.28 7.02 -0.75
CA GLU A 28 -6.72 8.41 -0.64
C GLU A 28 -7.07 8.99 -2.02
N ILE A 29 -6.26 8.73 -3.02
CA ILE A 29 -6.52 9.13 -4.41
C ILE A 29 -7.86 8.58 -4.88
N ILE A 30 -8.09 7.28 -4.72
CA ILE A 30 -9.34 6.63 -5.10
C ILE A 30 -10.54 7.27 -4.38
N ARG A 31 -10.44 7.53 -3.08
CA ARG A 31 -11.51 8.18 -2.32
C ARG A 31 -11.84 9.59 -2.79
N LEU A 32 -10.87 10.32 -3.31
CA LEU A 32 -11.05 11.68 -3.82
C LEU A 32 -11.65 11.71 -5.24
N TYR A 33 -11.18 10.81 -6.11
CA TYR A 33 -11.47 10.89 -7.55
C TYR A 33 -12.55 9.92 -8.02
N VAL A 34 -12.81 8.84 -7.27
CA VAL A 34 -13.78 7.83 -7.68
C VAL A 34 -15.19 8.19 -7.17
N THR A 35 -16.15 8.22 -8.08
CA THR A 35 -17.56 8.56 -7.83
C THR A 35 -18.50 7.47 -8.34
N GLY A 36 -19.80 7.58 -8.04
CA GLY A 36 -20.83 6.65 -8.52
C GLY A 36 -20.63 5.22 -8.05
N ASP A 37 -20.89 4.25 -8.93
CA ASP A 37 -20.84 2.82 -8.62
C ASP A 37 -19.44 2.34 -8.22
N ARG A 38 -18.40 2.90 -8.79
CA ARG A 38 -17.00 2.60 -8.40
C ARG A 38 -16.74 2.95 -6.93
N ARG A 39 -17.27 4.09 -6.47
CA ARG A 39 -17.19 4.48 -5.06
C ARG A 39 -17.95 3.50 -4.16
N ASN A 40 -19.10 3.02 -4.60
CA ASN A 40 -19.88 2.05 -3.86
C ASN A 40 -19.13 0.71 -3.73
N ARG A 41 -18.52 0.21 -4.80
CA ARG A 41 -17.66 -0.99 -4.78
C ARG A 41 -16.47 -0.82 -3.82
N MET A 42 -15.78 0.29 -3.86
CA MET A 42 -14.69 0.57 -2.93
C MET A 42 -15.19 0.60 -1.47
N LEU A 43 -16.37 1.18 -1.21
CA LEU A 43 -16.94 1.25 0.14
C LEU A 43 -17.47 -0.09 0.64
N SER A 44 -17.80 -1.05 -0.24
CA SER A 44 -18.11 -2.44 0.11
C SER A 44 -16.86 -3.29 0.37
N GLY A 45 -15.69 -2.76 0.10
CA GLY A 45 -14.40 -3.41 0.34
C GLY A 45 -13.76 -4.02 -0.90
N GLU A 46 -14.46 -4.03 -2.04
CA GLU A 46 -13.97 -4.56 -3.30
C GLU A 46 -12.82 -3.71 -3.87
N LEU A 47 -11.85 -4.37 -4.52
CA LEU A 47 -10.85 -3.71 -5.32
C LEU A 47 -11.47 -3.17 -6.61
N LEU A 48 -10.95 -2.03 -7.07
CA LEU A 48 -11.23 -1.52 -8.40
C LEU A 48 -10.47 -2.33 -9.45
N ASP A 49 -10.91 -2.24 -10.70
CA ASP A 49 -10.24 -2.91 -11.81
C ASP A 49 -8.79 -2.43 -11.95
N ASP A 50 -7.86 -3.35 -12.19
CA ASP A 50 -6.43 -3.07 -12.25
C ASP A 50 -6.08 -1.96 -13.24
N SER A 51 -6.71 -1.97 -14.43
CA SER A 51 -6.49 -0.96 -15.46
C SER A 51 -6.86 0.45 -14.99
N GLU A 52 -7.94 0.60 -14.22
CA GLU A 52 -8.35 1.90 -13.67
C GLU A 52 -7.36 2.41 -12.62
N VAL A 53 -6.92 1.51 -11.73
CA VAL A 53 -5.95 1.85 -10.67
C VAL A 53 -4.59 2.18 -11.27
N ILE A 54 -4.15 1.41 -12.27
CA ILE A 54 -2.91 1.65 -13.02
C ILE A 54 -2.95 3.01 -13.72
N GLU A 55 -4.02 3.33 -14.44
CA GLU A 55 -4.15 4.63 -15.13
C GLU A 55 -4.08 5.81 -14.15
N LEU A 56 -4.71 5.69 -12.98
CA LEU A 56 -4.64 6.73 -11.95
C LEU A 56 -3.21 6.91 -11.42
N LEU A 57 -2.53 5.81 -11.12
CA LEU A 57 -1.16 5.86 -10.61
C LEU A 57 -0.20 6.39 -11.68
N ASP A 58 -0.35 5.96 -12.93
CA ASP A 58 0.47 6.41 -14.06
C ASP A 58 0.47 7.95 -14.17
N ARG A 59 -0.72 8.53 -14.18
CA ARG A 59 -0.88 10.00 -14.20
C ARG A 59 -0.23 10.70 -13.00
N VAL A 60 -0.33 10.10 -11.80
CA VAL A 60 0.30 10.69 -10.59
C VAL A 60 1.81 10.61 -10.69
N LEU A 61 2.37 9.48 -11.10
CA LEU A 61 3.81 9.31 -11.27
C LEU A 61 4.40 10.29 -12.30
N ASP A 62 3.65 10.61 -13.36
CA ASP A 62 4.06 11.57 -14.38
C ASP A 62 4.17 13.00 -13.84
N THR A 63 3.53 13.31 -12.71
CA THR A 63 3.64 14.63 -12.07
C THR A 63 4.88 14.80 -11.21
N ILE A 64 5.59 13.71 -10.87
CA ILE A 64 6.75 13.74 -9.99
C ILE A 64 8.01 14.00 -10.83
N PRO A 65 8.68 15.14 -10.63
CA PRO A 65 9.90 15.47 -11.37
C PRO A 65 11.03 14.49 -11.05
N ASN A 66 11.74 14.06 -12.08
CA ASN A 66 12.95 13.24 -11.96
C ASN A 66 12.80 11.93 -11.16
N LYS A 67 11.57 11.45 -10.95
CA LYS A 67 11.28 10.24 -10.18
C LYS A 67 11.97 10.25 -8.80
N GLU A 68 11.85 11.38 -8.10
CA GLU A 68 12.35 11.52 -6.72
C GLU A 68 11.79 10.40 -5.82
N LEU A 69 12.41 10.22 -4.65
CA LEU A 69 12.02 9.17 -3.72
C LEU A 69 10.52 9.21 -3.38
N CYS A 70 9.84 8.12 -3.65
CA CYS A 70 8.41 7.97 -3.44
C CYS A 70 8.08 6.79 -2.53
N VAL A 71 7.08 6.96 -1.68
CA VAL A 71 6.44 5.88 -0.95
C VAL A 71 5.09 5.58 -1.60
N LEU A 72 4.91 4.36 -2.12
CA LEU A 72 3.63 3.89 -2.63
C LEU A 72 2.86 3.18 -1.51
N ASP A 73 1.72 3.71 -1.08
CA ASP A 73 0.81 3.06 -0.14
C ASP A 73 -0.44 2.57 -0.84
N GLY A 74 -0.72 1.27 -0.67
CA GLY A 74 -1.90 0.63 -1.23
C GLY A 74 -1.80 0.23 -2.70
N PHE A 75 -0.60 0.16 -3.27
CA PHE A 75 -0.26 -0.36 -4.59
C PHE A 75 1.15 -0.99 -4.54
N PRO A 76 1.41 -2.09 -5.28
CA PRO A 76 0.43 -2.91 -5.98
C PRO A 76 -0.40 -3.78 -5.02
N ARG A 77 -1.57 -4.25 -5.47
CA ARG A 77 -2.43 -5.19 -4.75
C ARG A 77 -2.67 -6.49 -5.50
N THR A 78 -2.33 -6.54 -6.78
CA THR A 78 -2.41 -7.73 -7.62
C THR A 78 -1.10 -7.96 -8.35
N ILE A 79 -0.86 -9.20 -8.82
CA ILE A 79 0.34 -9.52 -9.61
C ILE A 79 0.38 -8.68 -10.89
N HIS A 80 -0.73 -8.50 -11.57
CA HIS A 80 -0.81 -7.66 -12.78
C HIS A 80 -0.37 -6.21 -12.51
N GLN A 81 -0.76 -5.63 -11.38
CA GLN A 81 -0.30 -4.30 -10.97
C GLN A 81 1.21 -4.28 -10.69
N ALA A 82 1.75 -5.35 -10.09
CA ALA A 82 3.18 -5.46 -9.81
C ALA A 82 4.02 -5.59 -11.08
N GLU A 83 3.58 -6.42 -12.02
CA GLU A 83 4.18 -6.56 -13.35
C GLU A 83 4.24 -5.22 -14.08
N TRP A 84 3.12 -4.51 -14.13
CA TRP A 84 3.06 -3.17 -14.73
C TRP A 84 4.03 -2.19 -14.06
N LEU A 85 4.12 -2.19 -12.71
CA LEU A 85 5.03 -1.30 -12.00
C LEU A 85 6.49 -1.57 -12.34
N VAL A 86 6.88 -2.84 -12.42
CA VAL A 86 8.24 -3.24 -12.81
C VAL A 86 8.53 -2.86 -14.27
N GLU A 87 7.59 -3.08 -15.18
CA GLU A 87 7.74 -2.67 -16.58
C GLU A 87 7.87 -1.14 -16.72
N LYS A 88 7.06 -0.37 -15.98
CA LYS A 88 7.17 1.09 -15.96
C LYS A 88 8.52 1.54 -15.39
N ALA A 89 8.98 0.92 -14.31
CA ALA A 89 10.27 1.22 -13.70
C ALA A 89 11.42 1.02 -14.70
N ASN A 90 11.42 -0.10 -15.42
CA ASN A 90 12.41 -0.40 -16.45
C ASN A 90 12.35 0.58 -17.63
N ARG A 91 11.15 0.90 -18.10
CA ARG A 91 10.94 1.81 -19.22
C ARG A 91 11.36 3.25 -18.93
N GLU A 92 11.11 3.73 -17.70
CA GLU A 92 11.34 5.10 -17.29
C GLU A 92 12.61 5.27 -16.46
N ASN A 93 13.38 4.20 -16.30
CA ASN A 93 14.69 4.18 -15.63
C ASN A 93 14.64 4.68 -14.18
N PHE A 94 13.64 4.19 -13.42
CA PHE A 94 13.64 4.33 -11.96
C PHE A 94 13.70 2.95 -11.28
N ASN A 95 13.96 2.91 -9.98
CA ASN A 95 14.16 1.66 -9.25
C ASN A 95 13.12 1.46 -8.16
N ILE A 96 12.62 0.23 -8.02
CA ILE A 96 11.87 -0.21 -6.86
C ILE A 96 12.90 -0.70 -5.84
N SER A 97 13.27 0.16 -4.89
CA SER A 97 14.33 -0.15 -3.94
C SER A 97 13.94 -1.24 -2.96
N HIS A 98 12.78 -1.11 -2.32
CA HIS A 98 12.32 -2.03 -1.28
C HIS A 98 10.81 -2.17 -1.28
N VAL A 99 10.35 -3.32 -0.86
CA VAL A 99 8.95 -3.57 -0.48
C VAL A 99 8.89 -3.80 1.02
N ILE A 100 8.17 -2.96 1.75
CA ILE A 100 7.98 -3.09 3.19
C ILE A 100 6.65 -3.81 3.44
N ASN A 101 6.73 -4.95 4.13
CA ASN A 101 5.56 -5.67 4.62
C ASN A 101 5.39 -5.43 6.12
N LEU A 102 4.33 -4.75 6.49
CA LEU A 102 3.94 -4.53 7.88
C LEU A 102 3.10 -5.71 8.36
N ASP A 103 3.73 -6.60 9.11
CA ASP A 103 3.10 -7.82 9.64
C ASP A 103 2.38 -7.52 10.95
N ALA A 104 1.09 -7.81 10.99
CA ALA A 104 0.25 -7.67 12.17
C ALA A 104 -0.91 -8.67 12.14
N SER A 105 -1.31 -9.15 13.31
CA SER A 105 -2.42 -10.11 13.44
C SER A 105 -3.76 -9.49 13.04
N GLN A 106 -4.68 -10.32 12.59
CA GLN A 106 -6.04 -9.89 12.29
C GLN A 106 -6.72 -9.26 13.51
N GLU A 107 -6.44 -9.74 14.72
CA GLU A 107 -6.99 -9.18 15.95
C GLU A 107 -6.54 -7.74 16.16
N THR A 108 -5.24 -7.48 16.04
CA THR A 108 -4.67 -6.14 16.21
C THR A 108 -5.20 -5.17 15.15
N VAL A 109 -5.21 -5.60 13.87
CA VAL A 109 -5.68 -4.70 12.81
C VAL A 109 -7.18 -4.43 12.90
N LYS A 110 -8.02 -5.39 13.32
CA LYS A 110 -9.45 -5.17 13.60
C LYS A 110 -9.64 -4.12 14.69
N LYS A 111 -8.91 -4.21 15.81
CA LYS A 111 -8.96 -3.20 16.88
C LYS A 111 -8.61 -1.80 16.34
N ARG A 112 -7.55 -1.70 15.53
CA ARG A 112 -7.12 -0.44 14.92
C ARG A 112 -8.13 0.14 13.93
N LEU A 113 -8.75 -0.70 13.10
CA LEU A 113 -9.76 -0.28 12.13
C LEU A 113 -11.01 0.26 12.84
N ARG A 114 -11.50 -0.44 13.87
CA ARG A 114 -12.64 0.01 14.69
C ARG A 114 -12.34 1.35 15.38
N ALA A 115 -11.14 1.52 15.92
CA ALA A 115 -10.73 2.77 16.56
C ALA A 115 -10.59 3.94 15.56
N ARG A 116 -10.23 3.65 14.29
CA ARG A 116 -10.11 4.64 13.22
C ARG A 116 -11.47 5.19 12.77
N GLY A 117 -12.50 4.35 12.72
CA GLY A 117 -13.89 4.73 12.52
C GLY A 117 -14.23 5.33 11.14
N ARG A 118 -13.58 4.91 10.06
CA ARG A 118 -13.94 5.29 8.69
C ARG A 118 -15.26 4.64 8.28
N SER A 119 -15.93 5.18 7.26
CA SER A 119 -17.18 4.63 6.73
C SER A 119 -17.04 3.21 6.17
N ASP A 120 -15.83 2.83 5.76
CA ASP A 120 -15.44 1.50 5.26
C ASP A 120 -14.82 0.60 6.36
N ASP A 121 -14.94 0.97 7.64
CA ASP A 121 -14.46 0.17 8.78
C ASP A 121 -15.60 -0.61 9.49
N LYS A 122 -16.64 -0.97 8.75
CA LYS A 122 -17.70 -1.89 9.21
C LYS A 122 -17.21 -3.33 9.15
N GLU A 123 -17.71 -4.18 10.06
CA GLU A 123 -17.20 -5.56 10.21
C GLU A 123 -17.27 -6.37 8.90
N GLU A 124 -18.40 -6.29 8.17
CA GLU A 124 -18.56 -7.01 6.91
C GLU A 124 -17.55 -6.54 5.86
N VAL A 125 -17.27 -5.23 5.81
CA VAL A 125 -16.30 -4.62 4.89
C VAL A 125 -14.87 -4.99 5.28
N ILE A 126 -14.57 -5.04 6.57
CA ILE A 126 -13.26 -5.48 7.07
C ILE A 126 -12.98 -6.92 6.66
N GLU A 127 -13.97 -7.83 6.81
CA GLU A 127 -13.79 -9.23 6.41
C GLU A 127 -13.59 -9.38 4.90
N GLU A 128 -14.33 -8.65 4.07
CA GLU A 128 -14.14 -8.68 2.62
C GLU A 128 -12.75 -8.16 2.23
N ARG A 129 -12.29 -7.07 2.82
CA ARG A 129 -10.92 -6.54 2.60
C ARG A 129 -9.83 -7.50 3.06
N PHE A 130 -10.06 -8.29 4.10
CA PHE A 130 -9.12 -9.32 4.53
C PHE A 130 -9.06 -10.47 3.52
N LYS A 131 -10.23 -10.92 3.05
CA LYS A 131 -10.33 -11.95 2.01
C LYS A 131 -9.59 -11.51 0.75
N GLU A 132 -9.87 -10.32 0.22
CA GLU A 132 -9.17 -9.78 -0.94
C GLU A 132 -7.65 -9.65 -0.72
N TYR A 133 -7.24 -9.22 0.47
CA TYR A 133 -5.82 -9.17 0.79
C TYR A 133 -5.17 -10.56 0.73
N ILE A 134 -5.79 -11.56 1.34
CA ILE A 134 -5.26 -12.94 1.37
C ILE A 134 -5.22 -13.54 -0.03
N GLU A 135 -6.28 -13.36 -0.81
CA GLU A 135 -6.42 -13.97 -2.14
C GLU A 135 -5.57 -13.27 -3.20
N LEU A 136 -5.49 -11.95 -3.20
CA LEU A 136 -4.90 -11.18 -4.29
C LEU A 136 -3.56 -10.52 -3.92
N THR A 137 -3.42 -10.04 -2.67
CA THR A 137 -2.27 -9.20 -2.29
C THR A 137 -1.18 -10.00 -1.58
N GLN A 138 -1.53 -10.95 -0.73
CA GLN A 138 -0.55 -11.78 -0.02
C GLN A 138 0.36 -12.59 -0.97
N PRO A 139 -0.11 -13.13 -2.10
CA PRO A 139 0.75 -13.79 -3.08
C PRO A 139 1.88 -12.92 -3.63
N LEU A 140 1.72 -11.59 -3.62
CA LEU A 140 2.77 -10.66 -4.03
C LEU A 140 4.05 -10.78 -3.18
N LEU A 141 3.95 -11.18 -1.92
CA LEU A 141 5.12 -11.34 -1.05
C LEU A 141 6.06 -12.44 -1.56
N VAL A 142 5.51 -13.49 -2.17
CA VAL A 142 6.29 -14.54 -2.85
C VAL A 142 6.80 -14.01 -4.20
N TRP A 143 5.92 -13.40 -4.97
CA TRP A 143 6.25 -12.85 -6.29
C TRP A 143 7.43 -11.88 -6.24
N PHE A 144 7.47 -10.93 -5.27
CA PHE A 144 8.58 -9.99 -5.12
C PHE A 144 9.91 -10.69 -4.85
N ARG A 145 9.92 -11.72 -4.00
CA ARG A 145 11.14 -12.51 -3.74
C ARG A 145 11.64 -13.23 -4.99
N GLU A 146 10.72 -13.84 -5.75
CA GLU A 146 11.04 -14.54 -7.00
C GLU A 146 11.59 -13.59 -8.08
N HIS A 147 11.20 -12.30 -8.03
CA HIS A 147 11.69 -11.26 -8.94
C HIS A 147 12.88 -10.46 -8.39
N ASN A 148 13.53 -10.95 -7.33
CA ASN A 148 14.69 -10.31 -6.70
C ASN A 148 14.44 -8.85 -6.26
N ILE A 149 13.23 -8.53 -5.84
CA ILE A 149 12.88 -7.25 -5.24
C ILE A 149 12.97 -7.41 -3.72
N ASP A 150 13.72 -6.54 -3.07
CA ASP A 150 13.99 -6.61 -1.64
C ASP A 150 12.70 -6.46 -0.83
N LEU A 151 12.37 -7.51 -0.04
CA LEU A 151 11.18 -7.57 0.79
C LEU A 151 11.56 -7.55 2.27
N LEU A 152 11.26 -6.45 2.94
CA LEU A 152 11.51 -6.23 4.35
C LEU A 152 10.25 -6.53 5.16
N ASN A 153 10.30 -7.50 6.07
CA ASN A 153 9.19 -7.80 6.96
C ASN A 153 9.41 -7.10 8.29
N ILE A 154 8.47 -6.25 8.67
CA ILE A 154 8.50 -5.45 9.89
C ILE A 154 7.35 -5.87 10.80
N ASP A 155 7.66 -6.21 12.05
CA ASP A 155 6.66 -6.47 13.08
C ASP A 155 5.89 -5.18 13.41
N ALA A 156 4.63 -5.12 12.97
CA ALA A 156 3.76 -3.98 13.14
C ALA A 156 2.80 -4.10 14.35
N GLU A 157 3.03 -5.06 15.25
CA GLU A 157 2.27 -5.19 16.50
C GLU A 157 2.65 -4.12 17.54
N ARG A 158 3.83 -3.56 17.43
CA ARG A 158 4.44 -2.62 18.37
C ARG A 158 3.91 -1.18 18.22
N SER A 159 4.46 -0.26 18.96
CA SER A 159 4.10 1.16 18.89
C SER A 159 4.43 1.75 17.51
N VAL A 160 3.71 2.82 17.12
CA VAL A 160 3.94 3.51 15.84
C VAL A 160 5.40 3.94 15.68
N TYR A 161 6.02 4.44 16.75
CA TYR A 161 7.41 4.91 16.74
C TYR A 161 8.43 3.76 16.63
N ASP A 162 8.20 2.63 17.32
CA ASP A 162 9.08 1.47 17.21
C ASP A 162 9.05 0.89 15.79
N VAL A 163 7.86 0.79 15.21
CA VAL A 163 7.69 0.34 13.81
C VAL A 163 8.40 1.30 12.84
N ASN A 164 8.27 2.61 13.06
CA ASN A 164 8.95 3.61 12.23
C ASN A 164 10.48 3.51 12.33
N ASN A 165 11.02 3.35 13.54
CA ASN A 165 12.45 3.14 13.75
C ASN A 165 12.97 1.90 13.02
N ASP A 166 12.20 0.80 13.06
CA ASP A 166 12.58 -0.42 12.35
C ASP A 166 12.55 -0.24 10.83
N VAL A 167 11.52 0.46 10.32
CA VAL A 167 11.43 0.79 8.90
C VAL A 167 12.64 1.65 8.48
N SER A 168 12.94 2.73 9.21
CA SER A 168 14.08 3.61 8.90
C SER A 168 15.41 2.86 8.97
N THR A 169 15.60 2.03 10.01
CA THR A 169 16.82 1.21 10.16
C THR A 169 16.98 0.23 9.01
N ALA A 170 15.89 -0.45 8.60
CA ALA A 170 15.91 -1.42 7.52
C ALA A 170 16.18 -0.79 6.15
N LEU A 171 15.81 0.48 5.98
CA LEU A 171 16.07 1.28 4.77
C LEU A 171 17.40 2.05 4.81
N HIS A 172 18.15 1.96 5.91
CA HIS A 172 19.40 2.71 6.13
C HIS A 172 19.22 4.25 6.04
N LEU A 173 18.11 4.76 6.59
CA LEU A 173 17.72 6.17 6.61
C LEU A 173 17.97 6.82 7.97
#